data_5f13bf4d07889ee33cc3e43fbe326b5d
#
_entry.id   5f13bf4d07889ee33cc3e43fbe326b5d
#
_cell.length_a   1.000
_cell.length_b   1.000
_cell.length_c   1.000
_cell.angle_alpha   90.00
_cell.angle_beta   90.00
_cell.angle_gamma   90.00
#
_symmetry.space_group_name_H-M   'P 1'
#
loop_
_entity.id
_entity.type
_entity.pdbx_description
1 polymer ?
#
loop_
_entity_poly.entity_id
_entity_poly.type
_entity_poly.pdbx_seq_one_letter_code
_entity_poly.pdbx_strand_id
1 'polypeptide(L)' 'DFGDLKLKLVASIVAISGINLLETFMDISEVSDREIQWMIIIHVVFIFSGLLLALMDYFSPKSSIN' A
#
# COMPACT_ATOMS: atom_id res chain seq x y z
N ASP A 1 -14.84 13.41 3.57
CA ASP A 1 -14.95 13.36 2.12
C ASP A 1 -14.32 12.08 1.58
N PHE A 2 -14.73 11.68 0.38
CA PHE A 2 -14.32 10.40 -0.17
C PHE A 2 -12.84 10.30 -0.43
N GLY A 3 -12.23 11.40 -0.86
CA GLY A 3 -10.81 11.40 -1.12
C GLY A 3 -10.02 11.13 0.15
N ASP A 4 -10.44 11.72 1.24
CA ASP A 4 -9.78 11.51 2.52
C ASP A 4 -9.97 10.08 2.99
N LEU A 5 -11.16 9.54 2.83
CA LEU A 5 -11.42 8.16 3.23
C LEU A 5 -10.61 7.18 2.40
N LYS A 6 -10.53 7.40 1.11
CA LYS A 6 -9.74 6.55 0.23
C LYS A 6 -8.27 6.56 0.64
N LEU A 7 -7.75 7.73 0.92
CA LEU A 7 -6.36 7.86 1.29
C LEU A 7 -6.07 7.15 2.60
N LYS A 8 -6.95 7.30 3.57
CA LYS A 8 -6.78 6.63 4.85
C LYS A 8 -6.85 5.12 4.69
N LEU A 9 -7.75 4.64 3.85
CA LEU A 9 -7.87 3.22 3.62
C LEU A 9 -6.61 2.66 2.98
N VAL A 10 -6.12 3.33 1.95
CA VAL A 10 -4.90 2.90 1.27
C VAL A 10 -3.71 2.95 2.22
N ALA A 11 -3.60 4.01 2.99
CA ALA A 11 -2.51 4.12 3.96
C ALA A 11 -2.55 2.99 4.97
N SER A 12 -3.74 2.61 5.40
CA SER A 12 -3.88 1.49 6.33
C SER A 12 -3.42 0.18 5.71
N ILE A 13 -3.77 -0.06 4.46
CA ILE A 13 -3.36 -1.26 3.76
C ILE A 13 -1.84 -1.30 3.62
N VAL A 14 -1.24 -0.18 3.26
CA VAL A 14 0.22 -0.10 3.13
C VAL A 14 0.88 -0.34 4.48
N ALA A 15 0.34 0.24 5.54
CA ALA A 15 0.89 0.07 6.87
C ALA A 15 0.82 -1.40 7.31
N ILE A 16 -0.31 -2.04 7.10
CA ILE A 16 -0.48 -3.44 7.47
C ILE A 16 0.48 -4.32 6.68
N SER A 17 0.61 -4.03 5.40
CA SER A 17 1.54 -4.76 4.54
C SER A 17 2.97 -4.60 5.01
N GLY A 18 3.33 -3.38 5.45
CA GLY A 18 4.67 -3.12 5.98
C GLY A 18 4.94 -3.85 7.28
N ILE A 19 3.96 -3.88 8.16
CA ILE A 19 4.09 -4.59 9.43
C ILE A 19 4.28 -6.08 9.17
N ASN A 20 3.51 -6.61 8.23
CA ASN A 20 3.64 -8.02 7.86
C ASN A 20 5.03 -8.33 7.34
N LEU A 21 5.56 -7.44 6.52
CA LEU A 21 6.90 -7.61 5.98
C LEU A 21 7.94 -7.55 7.08
N LEU A 22 7.75 -6.66 8.04
CA LEU A 22 8.66 -6.55 9.17
C LEU A 22 8.67 -7.83 9.99
N GLU A 23 7.50 -8.39 10.27
CA GLU A 23 7.42 -9.66 10.99
C GLU A 23 8.16 -10.75 10.26
N THR A 24 8.03 -10.78 8.95
CA THR A 24 8.72 -11.78 8.14
C THR A 24 10.22 -11.62 8.23
N PHE A 25 10.71 -10.40 8.25
CA PHE A 25 12.14 -10.14 8.42
C PHE A 25 12.66 -10.62 9.76
N MET A 26 11.86 -10.48 10.79
CA MET A 26 12.27 -10.92 12.12
C MET A 26 12.34 -12.44 12.20
N ASP A 27 11.63 -13.11 11.32
CA ASP A 27 11.57 -14.58 11.28
C ASP A 27 12.19 -15.11 10.01
N ILE A 28 13.18 -14.45 9.50
CA ILE A 28 13.67 -14.69 8.16
C ILE A 28 14.21 -16.12 7.97
N SER A 29 14.68 -16.73 9.03
CA SER A 29 15.20 -18.09 8.94
C SER A 29 14.11 -19.11 8.69
N GLU A 30 12.86 -18.75 8.97
CA GLU A 30 11.72 -19.64 8.82
C GLU A 30 10.97 -19.43 7.50
N VAL A 31 11.39 -18.46 6.71
CA VAL A 31 10.65 -18.06 5.53
C VAL A 31 11.53 -18.22 4.30
N SER A 32 10.96 -18.73 3.23
CA SER A 32 11.72 -18.94 2.01
C SER A 32 11.98 -17.64 1.29
N ASP A 33 13.03 -17.61 0.48
CA ASP A 33 13.36 -16.45 -0.31
C ASP A 33 12.23 -16.07 -1.24
N ARG A 34 11.55 -17.05 -1.79
CA ARG A 34 10.46 -16.80 -2.70
C ARG A 34 9.30 -16.09 -1.99
N GLU A 35 9.03 -16.53 -0.79
CA GLU A 35 7.94 -15.92 -0.01
C GLU A 35 8.25 -14.47 0.30
N ILE A 36 9.50 -14.19 0.69
CA ILE A 36 9.92 -12.82 0.96
C ILE A 36 9.82 -11.97 -0.30
N GLN A 37 10.25 -12.51 -1.43
CA GLN A 37 10.17 -11.79 -2.68
C GLN A 37 8.73 -11.38 -3.00
N TRP A 38 7.80 -12.31 -2.85
CA TRP A 38 6.41 -12.01 -3.14
C TRP A 38 5.85 -10.97 -2.19
N MET A 39 6.22 -11.04 -0.92
CA MET A 39 5.76 -10.07 0.05
C MET A 39 6.27 -8.67 -0.28
N ILE A 40 7.52 -8.56 -0.69
CA ILE A 40 8.08 -7.28 -1.08
C ILE A 40 7.37 -6.74 -2.32
N ILE A 41 7.13 -7.59 -3.30
CA ILE A 41 6.45 -7.19 -4.52
C ILE A 41 5.05 -6.66 -4.20
N ILE A 42 4.32 -7.39 -3.37
CA ILE A 42 2.97 -6.98 -3.01
C ILE A 42 2.98 -5.64 -2.28
N HIS A 43 3.93 -5.49 -1.37
CA HIS A 43 4.04 -4.25 -0.62
C HIS A 43 4.32 -3.06 -1.54
N VAL A 44 5.25 -3.23 -2.46
CA VAL A 44 5.60 -2.18 -3.41
C VAL A 44 4.41 -1.85 -4.32
N VAL A 45 3.68 -2.87 -4.75
CA VAL A 45 2.50 -2.64 -5.59
C VAL A 45 1.45 -1.81 -4.83
N PHE A 46 1.25 -2.11 -3.56
CA PHE A 46 0.31 -1.33 -2.75
C PHE A 46 0.76 0.11 -2.60
N ILE A 47 2.04 0.32 -2.35
CA ILE A 47 2.57 1.68 -2.21
C ILE A 47 2.38 2.44 -3.52
N PHE A 48 2.71 1.81 -4.62
CA PHE A 48 2.63 2.44 -5.93
C PHE A 48 1.18 2.76 -6.28
N SER A 49 0.29 1.82 -6.02
CA SER A 49 -1.14 2.03 -6.27
C SER A 49 -1.69 3.17 -5.44
N GLY A 50 -1.27 3.23 -4.18
CA GLY A 50 -1.70 4.32 -3.31
C GLY A 50 -1.21 5.66 -3.79
N LEU A 51 0.03 5.70 -4.27
CA LEU A 51 0.59 6.93 -4.80
C LEU A 51 -0.18 7.38 -6.04
N LEU A 52 -0.48 6.44 -6.93
CA LEU A 52 -1.25 6.77 -8.13
C LEU A 52 -2.65 7.27 -7.76
N LEU A 53 -3.26 6.65 -6.79
CA LEU A 53 -4.57 7.07 -6.34
C LEU A 53 -4.54 8.50 -5.81
N ALA A 54 -3.52 8.80 -5.01
CA ALA A 54 -3.36 10.14 -4.46
C ALA A 54 -3.13 11.16 -5.56
N LEU A 55 -2.35 10.80 -6.57
CA LEU A 55 -2.11 11.69 -7.70
C LEU A 55 -3.39 11.94 -8.48
N MET A 56 -4.18 10.90 -8.69
CA MET A 56 -5.44 11.06 -9.39
C MET A 56 -6.37 12.02 -8.65
N ASP A 57 -6.44 11.87 -7.34
CA ASP A 57 -7.26 12.77 -6.54
C ASP A 57 -6.74 14.19 -6.61
N TYR A 58 -5.44 14.35 -6.64
CA TYR A 58 -4.83 15.66 -6.71
C TYR A 58 -5.15 16.36 -8.03
N PHE A 59 -5.10 15.61 -9.13
CA PHE A 59 -5.28 16.22 -10.45
C PHE A 59 -6.70 16.31 -10.90
N SER A 60 -7.64 15.70 -10.21
CA SER A 60 -9.04 15.82 -10.59
C SER A 60 -9.91 16.07 -9.37
N PRO A 61 -9.61 17.08 -8.61
CA PRO A 61 -10.32 17.31 -7.36
C PRO A 61 -11.75 17.76 -7.55
N LYS A 62 -12.01 18.47 -8.59
CA LYS A 62 -13.32 19.06 -8.78
C LYS A 62 -14.24 18.26 -9.63
N SER A 63 -13.69 17.45 -10.49
CA SER A 63 -14.49 16.71 -11.44
C SER A 63 -15.39 15.71 -10.75
N SER A 64 -14.97 15.25 -9.60
CA SER A 64 -15.74 14.24 -8.90
C SER A 64 -17.06 14.78 -8.38
N ILE A 65 -17.17 16.06 -8.26
CA ILE A 65 -18.35 16.67 -7.68
C ILE A 65 -19.45 16.87 -8.70
N ASN A 66 -19.08 17.08 -9.90
CA ASN A 66 -20.07 17.43 -10.93
C ASN A 66 -20.53 16.31 -11.73
#